data_ed625d7dc2a159d890a8c2b83e83b64d
#
_entry.id   ed625d7dc2a159d890a8c2b83e83b64d
#
_cell.length_a   1.000
_cell.length_b   1.000
_cell.length_c   1.000
_cell.angle_alpha   90.00
_cell.angle_beta   90.00
_cell.angle_gamma   90.00
#
_symmetry.space_group_name_H-M   'P 1'
#
loop_
_entity.id
_entity.type
_entity.pdbx_description
1 polymer ?
#
loop_
_entity_poly.entity_id
_entity_poly.type
_entity_poly.pdbx_seq_one_letter_code
_entity_poly.pdbx_strand_id
1 'polypeptide(L)'
;MVCNLAVIKGDGIGPEIVTEAMKVLDAVGAKYGHTFNYEHILMGGCSIDATGEPLTDEAVNIAKSKDAVLLGSIGGNTQTSPWYKLPPEKRPEAGLLKIRKELGLFANLRPAYLYPELKDACPLKAEVAERGFDMMMMRELTGGLYFGDRYTKEIDGVMTAVDTLTYNENEIRRIAIKGFDIAMKRRKKVTLIDKANVLDSSRLWRKVVEEVSKDYPEVEYGVMLVDNCAMQLVKDPAQFDVVLTENMFGDILSDEASQITGSIGMLPSASLNETKFGMYEPSGGSAPDIAGKNIANPIATILSAAMMLRYTFDLDKEADAIEDAVKKVLAEGYRTIDLAKPGEPQVKCNEMGTLIAERV
;
A
#
# COMPACT_ATOMS: atom_id res chain seq x y z
N MET A 1 -11.76 -23.55 2.19
CA MET A 1 -10.42 -23.33 2.78
C MET A 1 -10.61 -22.66 4.14
N VAL A 2 -9.69 -22.88 5.11
CA VAL A 2 -9.63 -22.10 6.35
C VAL A 2 -8.44 -21.16 6.24
N CYS A 3 -8.67 -19.86 6.46
CA CYS A 3 -7.68 -18.79 6.36
C CYS A 3 -7.50 -18.14 7.74
N ASN A 4 -6.33 -18.20 8.32
CA ASN A 4 -6.03 -17.66 9.64
C ASN A 4 -5.29 -16.32 9.51
N LEU A 5 -5.92 -15.24 9.93
CA LEU A 5 -5.42 -13.88 9.73
C LEU A 5 -5.04 -13.24 11.06
N ALA A 6 -3.88 -12.56 11.10
CA ALA A 6 -3.64 -11.55 12.10
C ALA A 6 -4.28 -10.25 11.66
N VAL A 7 -5.04 -9.62 12.55
CA VAL A 7 -5.76 -8.38 12.24
C VAL A 7 -5.24 -7.26 13.13
N ILE A 8 -4.73 -6.22 12.50
CA ILE A 8 -4.25 -4.99 13.14
C ILE A 8 -5.24 -3.88 12.78
N LYS A 9 -6.16 -3.54 13.67
CA LYS A 9 -7.05 -2.39 13.43
C LYS A 9 -6.28 -1.08 13.44
N GLY A 10 -5.27 -0.96 14.31
CA GLY A 10 -4.40 0.20 14.40
C GLY A 10 -5.08 1.44 14.95
N ASP A 11 -4.75 2.59 14.39
CA ASP A 11 -5.08 3.92 14.87
C ASP A 11 -6.10 4.63 13.96
N GLY A 12 -6.66 5.74 14.44
CA GLY A 12 -7.49 6.64 13.65
C GLY A 12 -8.71 5.97 13.02
N ILE A 13 -8.81 6.01 11.69
CA ILE A 13 -9.90 5.37 10.93
C ILE A 13 -9.72 3.84 10.78
N GLY A 14 -8.55 3.29 11.14
CA GLY A 14 -8.23 1.89 10.97
C GLY A 14 -9.29 0.92 11.50
N PRO A 15 -9.82 1.08 12.73
CA PRO A 15 -10.89 0.23 13.27
C PRO A 15 -12.16 0.20 12.41
N GLU A 16 -12.55 1.33 11.80
CA GLU A 16 -13.73 1.44 10.96
C GLU A 16 -13.53 0.67 9.65
N ILE A 17 -12.46 1.00 8.90
CA ILE A 17 -12.21 0.44 7.57
C ILE A 17 -11.89 -1.05 7.59
N VAL A 18 -11.17 -1.54 8.61
CA VAL A 18 -10.88 -2.99 8.78
C VAL A 18 -12.16 -3.77 9.08
N THR A 19 -13.06 -3.22 9.89
CA THR A 19 -14.34 -3.87 10.19
C THR A 19 -15.14 -4.11 8.90
N GLU A 20 -15.13 -3.16 7.97
CA GLU A 20 -15.82 -3.30 6.69
C GLU A 20 -15.12 -4.31 5.77
N ALA A 21 -13.78 -4.34 5.74
CA ALA A 21 -13.06 -5.36 4.99
C ALA A 21 -13.31 -6.78 5.51
N MET A 22 -13.35 -6.98 6.83
CA MET A 22 -13.71 -8.27 7.43
C MET A 22 -15.14 -8.68 7.06
N LYS A 23 -16.11 -7.75 7.08
CA LYS A 23 -17.50 -8.01 6.65
C LYS A 23 -17.55 -8.51 5.20
N VAL A 24 -16.79 -7.92 4.29
CA VAL A 24 -16.71 -8.36 2.89
C VAL A 24 -16.04 -9.73 2.76
N LEU A 25 -14.97 -10.00 3.52
CA LEU A 25 -14.35 -11.34 3.58
C LEU A 25 -15.32 -12.40 4.09
N ASP A 26 -16.13 -12.10 5.10
CA ASP A 26 -17.14 -13.02 5.63
C ASP A 26 -18.23 -13.32 4.58
N ALA A 27 -18.64 -12.31 3.78
CA ALA A 27 -19.57 -12.51 2.66
C ALA A 27 -18.97 -13.41 1.58
N VAL A 28 -17.69 -13.22 1.23
CA VAL A 28 -16.95 -14.12 0.32
C VAL A 28 -16.89 -15.53 0.90
N GLY A 29 -16.57 -15.65 2.20
CA GLY A 29 -16.51 -16.94 2.89
C GLY A 29 -17.84 -17.70 2.81
N ALA A 30 -18.94 -17.01 3.07
CA ALA A 30 -20.29 -17.58 2.99
C ALA A 30 -20.64 -18.03 1.57
N LYS A 31 -20.29 -17.23 0.55
CA LYS A 31 -20.61 -17.54 -0.86
C LYS A 31 -19.76 -18.69 -1.43
N TYR A 32 -18.46 -18.72 -1.14
CA TYR A 32 -17.50 -19.64 -1.77
C TYR A 32 -17.05 -20.79 -0.86
N GLY A 33 -17.55 -20.88 0.35
CA GLY A 33 -17.25 -21.99 1.28
C GLY A 33 -15.86 -21.87 1.94
N HIS A 34 -15.46 -20.66 2.28
CA HIS A 34 -14.23 -20.39 3.04
C HIS A 34 -14.56 -19.94 4.46
N THR A 35 -13.61 -20.16 5.38
CA THR A 35 -13.71 -19.69 6.77
C THR A 35 -12.53 -18.79 7.05
N PHE A 36 -12.80 -17.57 7.50
CA PHE A 36 -11.77 -16.62 7.94
C PHE A 36 -11.75 -16.57 9.46
N ASN A 37 -10.60 -16.91 10.05
CA ASN A 37 -10.35 -16.80 11.48
C ASN A 37 -9.51 -15.55 11.72
N TYR A 38 -9.95 -14.67 12.63
CA TYR A 38 -9.32 -13.41 12.92
C TYR A 38 -8.71 -13.42 14.32
N GLU A 39 -7.40 -13.19 14.41
CA GLU A 39 -6.73 -12.94 15.68
C GLU A 39 -6.25 -11.49 15.73
N HIS A 40 -6.81 -10.72 16.67
CA HIS A 40 -6.52 -9.29 16.80
C HIS A 40 -5.23 -9.07 17.58
N ILE A 41 -4.32 -8.28 17.00
CA ILE A 41 -3.09 -7.83 17.66
C ILE A 41 -2.99 -6.30 17.63
N LEU A 42 -2.28 -5.73 18.61
CA LEU A 42 -2.10 -4.28 18.71
C LEU A 42 -0.82 -3.85 18.00
N MET A 43 -0.89 -2.72 17.28
CA MET A 43 0.26 -2.01 16.71
C MET A 43 -0.07 -0.53 16.56
N GLY A 44 0.94 0.32 16.72
CA GLY A 44 0.80 1.76 16.58
C GLY A 44 0.55 2.46 17.91
N GLY A 45 -0.17 3.58 17.87
CA GLY A 45 -0.51 4.37 19.04
C GLY A 45 -1.37 3.61 20.03
N CYS A 46 -2.33 2.83 19.56
CA CYS A 46 -3.16 1.98 20.43
C CYS A 46 -2.34 0.93 21.20
N SER A 47 -1.25 0.43 20.60
CA SER A 47 -0.31 -0.47 21.29
C SER A 47 0.52 0.28 22.34
N ILE A 48 1.00 1.49 22.01
CA ILE A 48 1.74 2.35 22.96
C ILE A 48 0.89 2.64 24.18
N ASP A 49 -0.38 2.99 24.00
CA ASP A 49 -1.31 3.31 25.09
C ASP A 49 -1.57 2.09 25.99
N ALA A 50 -1.59 0.89 25.42
CA ALA A 50 -1.88 -0.34 26.16
C ALA A 50 -0.64 -0.98 26.83
N THR A 51 0.54 -0.89 26.17
CA THR A 51 1.73 -1.68 26.53
C THR A 51 3.00 -0.84 26.76
N GLY A 52 2.99 0.42 26.32
CA GLY A 52 4.18 1.29 26.28
C GLY A 52 5.09 1.06 25.07
N GLU A 53 4.73 0.14 24.14
CA GLU A 53 5.51 -0.18 22.95
C GLU A 53 4.65 -0.07 21.69
N PRO A 54 5.21 0.43 20.57
CA PRO A 54 4.47 0.54 19.31
C PRO A 54 4.14 -0.82 18.68
N LEU A 55 4.90 -1.87 19.03
CA LEU A 55 4.66 -3.26 18.64
C LEU A 55 5.45 -4.19 19.56
N THR A 56 4.74 -5.08 20.27
CA THR A 56 5.36 -6.08 21.14
C THR A 56 5.90 -7.28 20.36
N ASP A 57 6.87 -7.99 20.92
CA ASP A 57 7.39 -9.23 20.31
C ASP A 57 6.33 -10.34 20.29
N GLU A 58 5.40 -10.36 21.24
CA GLU A 58 4.27 -11.27 21.24
C GLU A 58 3.37 -11.04 20.02
N ALA A 59 3.02 -9.79 19.71
CA ALA A 59 2.23 -9.45 18.52
C ALA A 59 2.95 -9.85 17.22
N VAL A 60 4.26 -9.67 17.14
CA VAL A 60 5.07 -10.16 16.01
C VAL A 60 5.00 -11.68 15.88
N ASN A 61 5.12 -12.42 16.98
CA ASN A 61 5.07 -13.88 16.96
C ASN A 61 3.69 -14.39 16.55
N ILE A 62 2.61 -13.74 17.00
CA ILE A 62 1.26 -14.05 16.52
C ILE A 62 1.16 -13.81 15.02
N ALA A 63 1.59 -12.65 14.51
CA ALA A 63 1.58 -12.36 13.08
C ALA A 63 2.32 -13.42 12.25
N LYS A 64 3.52 -13.85 12.70
CA LYS A 64 4.32 -14.91 12.07
C LYS A 64 3.62 -16.28 12.03
N SER A 65 2.69 -16.52 12.95
CA SER A 65 1.97 -17.80 13.06
C SER A 65 0.72 -17.89 12.17
N LYS A 66 0.35 -16.79 11.50
CA LYS A 66 -0.83 -16.71 10.62
C LYS A 66 -0.47 -16.86 9.15
N ASP A 67 -1.50 -17.00 8.33
CA ASP A 67 -1.34 -17.11 6.88
C ASP A 67 -1.08 -15.75 6.22
N ALA A 68 -1.65 -14.67 6.80
CA ALA A 68 -1.47 -13.29 6.35
C ALA A 68 -1.81 -12.29 7.46
N VAL A 69 -1.49 -11.01 7.21
CA VAL A 69 -1.83 -9.88 8.09
C VAL A 69 -2.74 -8.91 7.34
N LEU A 70 -3.88 -8.55 7.94
CA LEU A 70 -4.74 -7.45 7.51
C LEU A 70 -4.53 -6.27 8.45
N LEU A 71 -4.12 -5.12 7.91
CA LEU A 71 -3.81 -3.91 8.66
C LEU A 71 -4.71 -2.75 8.21
N GLY A 72 -5.20 -1.97 9.19
CA GLY A 72 -5.93 -0.73 8.94
C GLY A 72 -5.00 0.45 8.70
N SER A 73 -4.68 1.20 9.75
CA SER A 73 -3.82 2.36 9.64
C SER A 73 -3.03 2.59 10.93
N ILE A 74 -1.88 3.24 10.81
CA ILE A 74 -0.97 3.50 11.93
C ILE A 74 -0.63 4.99 11.97
N GLY A 75 -0.52 5.51 13.19
CA GLY A 75 -0.09 6.89 13.44
C GLY A 75 -1.22 7.80 13.89
N GLY A 76 -0.88 9.06 14.08
CA GLY A 76 -1.79 10.10 14.55
C GLY A 76 -1.40 11.48 14.05
N ASN A 77 -2.03 12.51 14.58
CA ASN A 77 -1.65 13.89 14.28
C ASN A 77 -0.28 14.20 14.90
N THR A 78 0.70 14.53 14.06
CA THR A 78 2.09 14.77 14.47
C THR A 78 2.26 15.96 15.43
N GLN A 79 1.32 16.89 15.44
CA GLN A 79 1.36 18.09 16.30
C GLN A 79 0.65 17.88 17.64
N THR A 80 -0.43 17.09 17.66
CA THR A 80 -1.33 16.99 18.82
C THR A 80 -1.29 15.65 19.53
N SER A 81 -0.96 14.55 18.86
CA SER A 81 -0.92 13.23 19.48
C SER A 81 0.27 13.11 20.45
N PRO A 82 0.05 12.54 21.65
CA PRO A 82 1.09 12.42 22.68
C PRO A 82 2.26 11.54 22.24
N TRP A 83 2.04 10.59 21.35
CA TRP A 83 3.04 9.65 20.85
C TRP A 83 4.23 10.32 20.15
N TYR A 84 4.04 11.51 19.55
CA TYR A 84 5.12 12.23 18.86
C TYR A 84 6.04 13.02 19.80
N LYS A 85 5.73 13.03 21.11
CA LYS A 85 6.65 13.49 22.16
C LYS A 85 7.66 12.41 22.57
N LEU A 86 7.39 11.15 22.16
CA LEU A 86 8.27 10.02 22.41
C LEU A 86 9.49 10.06 21.45
N PRO A 87 10.61 9.41 21.82
CA PRO A 87 11.72 9.21 20.90
C PRO A 87 11.27 8.48 19.64
N PRO A 88 11.91 8.70 18.47
CA PRO A 88 11.49 8.14 17.18
C PRO A 88 11.25 6.62 17.19
N GLU A 89 12.10 5.87 17.91
CA GLU A 89 12.02 4.41 18.04
C GLU A 89 10.82 3.91 18.84
N LYS A 90 10.10 4.79 19.53
CA LYS A 90 8.89 4.51 20.31
C LYS A 90 7.62 5.12 19.71
N ARG A 91 7.70 5.73 18.54
CA ARG A 91 6.55 6.29 17.83
C ARG A 91 5.77 5.19 17.08
N PRO A 92 4.51 5.43 16.72
CA PRO A 92 3.68 4.44 16.00
C PRO A 92 4.36 3.86 14.76
N GLU A 93 5.03 4.68 13.96
CA GLU A 93 5.72 4.30 12.72
C GLU A 93 6.86 3.31 12.95
N ALA A 94 7.49 3.33 14.13
CA ALA A 94 8.52 2.34 14.48
C ALA A 94 7.95 0.92 14.55
N GLY A 95 6.70 0.77 14.99
CA GLY A 95 5.98 -0.50 14.96
C GLY A 95 5.79 -1.02 13.52
N LEU A 96 5.43 -0.14 12.60
CA LEU A 96 5.24 -0.48 11.19
C LEU A 96 6.56 -0.90 10.52
N LEU A 97 7.65 -0.18 10.78
CA LEU A 97 8.98 -0.55 10.27
C LEU A 97 9.46 -1.88 10.87
N LYS A 98 9.22 -2.10 12.18
CA LYS A 98 9.58 -3.34 12.87
C LYS A 98 8.84 -4.53 12.25
N ILE A 99 7.51 -4.48 12.08
CA ILE A 99 6.74 -5.62 11.56
C ILE A 99 7.14 -5.95 10.11
N ARG A 100 7.37 -4.95 9.25
CA ARG A 100 7.83 -5.15 7.87
C ARG A 100 9.16 -5.89 7.82
N LYS A 101 10.10 -5.49 8.67
CA LYS A 101 11.42 -6.14 8.79
C LYS A 101 11.29 -7.57 9.33
N GLU A 102 10.55 -7.76 10.41
CA GLU A 102 10.39 -9.05 11.09
C GLU A 102 9.68 -10.11 10.24
N LEU A 103 8.77 -9.68 9.35
CA LEU A 103 8.05 -10.54 8.41
C LEU A 103 8.75 -10.64 7.05
N GLY A 104 9.88 -9.93 6.85
CA GLY A 104 10.63 -9.93 5.60
C GLY A 104 9.88 -9.36 4.40
N LEU A 105 9.01 -8.39 4.62
CA LEU A 105 8.12 -7.80 3.61
C LEU A 105 8.86 -6.77 2.77
N PHE A 106 9.51 -7.20 1.70
CA PHE A 106 10.36 -6.33 0.87
C PHE A 106 9.68 -5.76 -0.37
N ALA A 107 8.62 -6.42 -0.87
CA ALA A 107 7.94 -6.02 -2.10
C ALA A 107 6.58 -5.39 -1.78
N ASN A 108 6.46 -4.07 -1.91
CA ASN A 108 5.20 -3.37 -1.72
C ASN A 108 4.56 -3.07 -3.08
N LEU A 109 3.36 -3.61 -3.26
CA LEU A 109 2.53 -3.50 -4.46
C LEU A 109 1.42 -2.48 -4.20
N ARG A 110 1.36 -1.42 -4.98
CA ARG A 110 0.34 -0.37 -4.91
C ARG A 110 -0.27 -0.16 -6.29
N PRO A 111 -1.38 -0.85 -6.64
CA PRO A 111 -2.07 -0.64 -7.90
C PRO A 111 -2.75 0.73 -7.92
N ALA A 112 -2.53 1.52 -8.96
CA ALA A 112 -3.25 2.75 -9.21
C ALA A 112 -4.10 2.59 -10.47
N TYR A 113 -5.40 2.42 -10.27
CA TYR A 113 -6.40 2.19 -11.31
C TYR A 113 -7.44 3.29 -11.28
N LEU A 114 -7.64 3.97 -12.41
CA LEU A 114 -8.73 4.93 -12.56
C LEU A 114 -10.01 4.21 -12.99
N TYR A 115 -10.95 4.11 -12.06
CA TYR A 115 -12.27 3.56 -12.34
C TYR A 115 -13.03 4.44 -13.33
N PRO A 116 -13.65 3.88 -14.38
CA PRO A 116 -14.44 4.65 -15.34
C PRO A 116 -15.51 5.53 -14.69
N GLU A 117 -16.08 5.07 -13.58
CA GLU A 117 -17.10 5.74 -12.77
C GLU A 117 -16.56 6.90 -11.93
N LEU A 118 -15.23 7.02 -11.81
CA LEU A 118 -14.54 8.06 -11.01
C LEU A 118 -13.73 9.03 -11.88
N LYS A 119 -13.86 8.99 -13.20
CA LYS A 119 -13.14 9.91 -14.10
C LYS A 119 -13.31 11.38 -13.72
N ASP A 120 -14.50 11.74 -13.27
CA ASP A 120 -14.82 13.10 -12.83
C ASP A 120 -14.15 13.53 -11.51
N ALA A 121 -13.70 12.55 -10.71
CA ALA A 121 -12.92 12.81 -9.49
C ALA A 121 -11.41 12.91 -9.79
N CYS A 122 -10.97 12.47 -10.96
CA CYS A 122 -9.59 12.56 -11.40
C CYS A 122 -9.18 14.04 -11.60
N PRO A 123 -8.11 14.52 -10.96
CA PRO A 123 -7.67 15.91 -11.06
C PRO A 123 -6.95 16.24 -12.36
N LEU A 124 -6.67 15.23 -13.20
CA LEU A 124 -5.99 15.41 -14.46
C LEU A 124 -6.91 16.03 -15.52
N LYS A 125 -6.32 16.50 -16.63
CA LYS A 125 -7.11 16.98 -17.77
C LYS A 125 -8.09 15.89 -18.25
N ALA A 126 -9.29 16.31 -18.64
CA ALA A 126 -10.35 15.41 -19.09
C ALA A 126 -9.88 14.41 -20.16
N GLU A 127 -9.08 14.85 -21.14
CA GLU A 127 -8.53 14.00 -22.19
C GLU A 127 -7.59 12.88 -21.67
N VAL A 128 -6.92 13.10 -20.53
CA VAL A 128 -6.08 12.10 -19.86
C VAL A 128 -6.95 11.14 -19.06
N ALA A 129 -7.91 11.67 -18.30
CA ALA A 129 -8.84 10.86 -17.51
C ALA A 129 -9.74 9.97 -18.40
N GLU A 130 -10.17 10.46 -19.60
CA GLU A 130 -10.95 9.67 -20.54
C GLU A 130 -10.21 8.44 -21.08
N ARG A 131 -8.89 8.51 -21.26
CA ARG A 131 -8.09 7.33 -21.66
C ARG A 131 -8.01 6.29 -20.56
N GLY A 132 -8.16 6.72 -19.30
CA GLY A 132 -7.93 5.88 -18.13
C GLY A 132 -6.47 5.46 -17.98
N PHE A 133 -6.16 4.83 -16.85
CA PHE A 133 -4.86 4.22 -16.61
C PHE A 133 -5.00 3.09 -15.58
N ASP A 134 -4.08 2.14 -15.68
CA ASP A 134 -3.93 1.00 -14.78
C ASP A 134 -2.44 0.72 -14.62
N MET A 135 -1.86 1.09 -13.51
CA MET A 135 -0.44 0.86 -13.25
C MET A 135 -0.21 0.19 -11.89
N MET A 136 0.88 -0.55 -11.78
CA MET A 136 1.34 -1.16 -10.55
C MET A 136 2.63 -0.49 -10.10
N MET A 137 2.56 0.24 -8.98
CA MET A 137 3.76 0.77 -8.33
C MET A 137 4.38 -0.35 -7.49
N MET A 138 5.61 -0.74 -7.84
CA MET A 138 6.42 -1.75 -7.14
C MET A 138 7.52 -1.05 -6.36
N ARG A 139 7.32 -0.92 -5.05
CA ARG A 139 8.24 -0.26 -4.12
C ARG A 139 9.04 -1.29 -3.34
N GLU A 140 10.37 -1.22 -3.37
CA GLU A 140 11.19 -1.90 -2.37
C GLU A 140 10.89 -1.31 -0.98
N LEU A 141 10.75 -2.13 0.06
CA LEU A 141 10.15 -1.69 1.31
C LEU A 141 11.07 -1.80 2.54
N THR A 142 12.18 -2.52 2.46
CA THR A 142 13.02 -2.89 3.63
C THR A 142 14.46 -2.44 3.53
N GLY A 143 14.81 -1.67 2.50
CA GLY A 143 16.13 -1.09 2.27
C GLY A 143 16.10 0.43 2.15
N GLY A 144 17.20 0.97 1.67
CA GLY A 144 17.34 2.37 1.32
C GLY A 144 17.43 3.33 2.50
N LEU A 145 16.98 4.56 2.26
CA LEU A 145 17.11 5.66 3.21
C LEU A 145 16.38 5.41 4.54
N TYR A 146 15.24 4.71 4.51
CA TYR A 146 14.42 4.49 5.71
C TYR A 146 15.00 3.44 6.65
N PHE A 147 15.92 2.60 6.18
CA PHE A 147 16.57 1.55 6.96
C PHE A 147 18.06 1.72 7.12
N GLY A 148 18.66 2.75 6.51
CA GLY A 148 20.07 3.07 6.64
C GLY A 148 20.43 3.68 7.99
N ASP A 149 21.73 3.76 8.24
CA ASP A 149 22.27 4.41 9.43
C ASP A 149 21.89 5.88 9.45
N ARG A 150 21.51 6.36 10.63
CA ARG A 150 21.13 7.76 10.84
C ARG A 150 21.61 8.27 12.19
N TYR A 151 22.01 9.52 12.21
CA TYR A 151 22.37 10.20 13.44
C TYR A 151 22.24 11.71 13.31
N THR A 152 22.06 12.37 14.45
CA THR A 152 22.19 13.83 14.59
C THR A 152 23.22 14.13 15.67
N LYS A 153 24.29 14.82 15.31
CA LYS A 153 25.36 15.18 16.22
C LYS A 153 26.02 16.52 15.85
N GLU A 154 26.71 17.11 16.78
CA GLU A 154 27.56 18.29 16.52
C GLU A 154 28.80 17.88 15.74
N ILE A 155 29.07 18.52 14.62
CA ILE A 155 30.29 18.39 13.81
C ILE A 155 30.81 19.81 13.58
N ASP A 156 32.06 20.05 13.98
CA ASP A 156 32.72 21.36 13.86
C ASP A 156 31.92 22.53 14.46
N GLY A 157 31.25 22.29 15.61
CA GLY A 157 30.41 23.29 16.28
C GLY A 157 29.03 23.50 15.67
N VAL A 158 28.60 22.70 14.65
CA VAL A 158 27.33 22.81 13.99
C VAL A 158 26.54 21.52 14.14
N MET A 159 25.25 21.60 14.52
CA MET A 159 24.34 20.44 14.56
C MET A 159 24.12 19.90 13.16
N THR A 160 24.50 18.65 12.94
CA THR A 160 24.45 17.99 11.63
C THR A 160 23.67 16.71 11.73
N ALA A 161 22.64 16.55 10.87
CA ALA A 161 21.88 15.32 10.71
C ALA A 161 22.33 14.56 9.46
N VAL A 162 22.45 13.24 9.57
CA VAL A 162 22.85 12.35 8.48
C VAL A 162 21.88 11.18 8.40
N ASP A 163 21.39 10.91 7.19
CA ASP A 163 20.66 9.70 6.82
C ASP A 163 21.42 9.02 5.67
N THR A 164 21.64 7.71 5.77
CA THR A 164 22.44 6.97 4.79
C THR A 164 21.53 6.13 3.90
N LEU A 165 21.62 6.33 2.58
CA LEU A 165 20.94 5.52 1.59
C LEU A 165 21.83 4.36 1.16
N THR A 166 21.41 3.12 1.45
CA THR A 166 22.20 1.92 1.18
C THR A 166 21.34 0.85 0.51
N TYR A 167 21.86 0.25 -0.56
CA TYR A 167 21.31 -0.92 -1.22
C TYR A 167 22.42 -1.89 -1.61
N ASN A 168 22.16 -3.19 -1.52
CA ASN A 168 23.00 -4.24 -2.06
C ASN A 168 22.33 -4.94 -3.25
N GLU A 169 23.13 -5.71 -4.02
CA GLU A 169 22.64 -6.39 -5.23
C GLU A 169 21.51 -7.38 -4.95
N ASN A 170 21.50 -8.05 -3.80
CA ASN A 170 20.47 -9.05 -3.47
C ASN A 170 19.11 -8.38 -3.20
N GLU A 171 19.10 -7.24 -2.49
CA GLU A 171 17.88 -6.47 -2.24
C GLU A 171 17.27 -5.98 -3.56
N ILE A 172 18.09 -5.48 -4.46
CA ILE A 172 17.64 -5.01 -5.77
C ILE A 172 17.14 -6.17 -6.63
N ARG A 173 17.88 -7.28 -6.67
CA ARG A 173 17.56 -8.45 -7.50
C ARG A 173 16.23 -9.08 -7.11
N ARG A 174 15.97 -9.28 -5.82
CA ARG A 174 14.72 -9.89 -5.35
C ARG A 174 13.49 -9.07 -5.72
N ILE A 175 13.54 -7.75 -5.60
CA ILE A 175 12.39 -6.90 -5.99
C ILE A 175 12.26 -6.77 -7.50
N ALA A 176 13.37 -6.76 -8.26
CA ALA A 176 13.35 -6.77 -9.71
C ALA A 176 12.65 -8.04 -10.24
N ILE A 177 13.04 -9.22 -9.77
CA ILE A 177 12.38 -10.49 -10.13
C ILE A 177 10.87 -10.41 -9.88
N LYS A 178 10.44 -9.97 -8.70
CA LYS A 178 9.00 -9.79 -8.39
C LYS A 178 8.32 -8.81 -9.35
N GLY A 179 8.99 -7.71 -9.71
CA GLY A 179 8.46 -6.71 -10.65
C GLY A 179 8.25 -7.29 -12.06
N PHE A 180 9.23 -8.05 -12.56
CA PHE A 180 9.11 -8.71 -13.86
C PHE A 180 8.08 -9.85 -13.85
N ASP A 181 7.99 -10.66 -12.77
CA ASP A 181 6.96 -11.68 -12.62
C ASP A 181 5.54 -11.10 -12.65
N ILE A 182 5.34 -9.94 -12.03
CA ILE A 182 4.07 -9.22 -12.09
C ILE A 182 3.81 -8.67 -13.48
N ALA A 183 4.81 -8.10 -14.15
CA ALA A 183 4.68 -7.60 -15.50
C ALA A 183 4.28 -8.70 -16.49
N MET A 184 4.80 -9.94 -16.33
CA MET A 184 4.41 -11.10 -17.15
C MET A 184 2.91 -11.42 -17.08
N LYS A 185 2.26 -11.11 -15.93
CA LYS A 185 0.82 -11.28 -15.73
C LYS A 185 0.00 -10.05 -16.12
N ARG A 186 0.66 -8.97 -16.53
CA ARG A 186 0.06 -7.70 -16.94
C ARG A 186 0.37 -7.38 -18.40
N ARG A 187 0.65 -6.12 -18.72
CA ARG A 187 0.92 -5.66 -20.09
C ARG A 187 2.37 -5.83 -20.55
N LYS A 188 3.18 -6.57 -19.78
CA LYS A 188 4.56 -6.92 -20.08
C LYS A 188 5.47 -5.71 -20.27
N LYS A 189 5.35 -4.71 -19.40
CA LYS A 189 6.23 -3.54 -19.41
C LYS A 189 6.70 -3.20 -17.99
N VAL A 190 8.01 -3.03 -17.82
CA VAL A 190 8.64 -2.55 -16.57
C VAL A 190 9.38 -1.25 -16.85
N THR A 191 9.08 -0.22 -16.07
CA THR A 191 9.83 1.03 -16.07
C THR A 191 10.53 1.17 -14.71
N LEU A 192 11.86 1.07 -14.71
CA LEU A 192 12.68 1.36 -13.53
C LEU A 192 12.76 2.87 -13.33
N ILE A 193 12.43 3.31 -12.12
CA ILE A 193 12.56 4.71 -11.72
C ILE A 193 13.75 4.87 -10.80
N ASP A 194 14.68 5.74 -11.18
CA ASP A 194 15.93 5.94 -10.49
C ASP A 194 16.43 7.41 -10.50
N LYS A 195 17.57 7.66 -9.89
CA LYS A 195 18.31 8.94 -9.98
C LYS A 195 19.79 8.68 -10.36
N ALA A 196 20.02 7.80 -11.34
CA ALA A 196 21.35 7.31 -11.70
C ALA A 196 22.30 8.38 -12.23
N ASN A 197 21.78 9.53 -12.69
CA ASN A 197 22.60 10.68 -13.07
C ASN A 197 23.35 11.32 -11.86
N VAL A 198 22.91 11.03 -10.61
CA VAL A 198 23.48 11.60 -9.39
C VAL A 198 23.94 10.52 -8.41
N LEU A 199 23.10 9.49 -8.12
CA LEU A 199 23.29 8.56 -7.03
C LEU A 199 23.98 7.26 -7.44
N ASP A 200 24.97 6.83 -6.67
CA ASP A 200 25.66 5.53 -6.86
C ASP A 200 24.71 4.35 -6.63
N SER A 201 23.84 4.43 -5.61
CA SER A 201 22.82 3.43 -5.35
C SER A 201 21.91 3.24 -6.56
N SER A 202 21.45 4.32 -7.20
CA SER A 202 20.62 4.25 -8.40
C SER A 202 21.38 3.66 -9.61
N ARG A 203 22.68 3.91 -9.74
CA ARG A 203 23.51 3.25 -10.77
C ARG A 203 23.61 1.74 -10.55
N LEU A 204 23.74 1.30 -9.30
CA LEU A 204 23.70 -0.13 -8.95
C LEU A 204 22.32 -0.73 -9.27
N TRP A 205 21.21 -0.03 -8.90
CA TRP A 205 19.86 -0.43 -9.24
C TRP A 205 19.70 -0.66 -10.75
N ARG A 206 20.10 0.31 -11.57
CA ARG A 206 20.02 0.21 -13.03
C ARG A 206 20.77 -1.01 -13.58
N LYS A 207 22.02 -1.22 -13.12
CA LYS A 207 22.84 -2.37 -13.51
C LYS A 207 22.15 -3.70 -13.19
N VAL A 208 21.69 -3.89 -11.95
CA VAL A 208 21.11 -5.16 -11.50
C VAL A 208 19.76 -5.44 -12.17
N VAL A 209 18.90 -4.41 -12.31
CA VAL A 209 17.61 -4.56 -12.98
C VAL A 209 17.78 -4.86 -14.46
N GLU A 210 18.76 -4.26 -15.13
CA GLU A 210 19.12 -4.59 -16.53
C GLU A 210 19.64 -6.02 -16.67
N GLU A 211 20.38 -6.53 -15.68
CA GLU A 211 20.78 -7.95 -15.66
C GLU A 211 19.56 -8.86 -15.57
N VAL A 212 18.65 -8.61 -14.64
CA VAL A 212 17.41 -9.38 -14.44
C VAL A 212 16.51 -9.33 -15.68
N SER A 213 16.41 -8.19 -16.35
CA SER A 213 15.55 -8.03 -17.53
C SER A 213 15.89 -9.00 -18.68
N LYS A 214 17.13 -9.48 -18.75
CA LYS A 214 17.57 -10.45 -19.77
C LYS A 214 16.91 -11.82 -19.62
N ASP A 215 16.45 -12.15 -18.41
CA ASP A 215 15.72 -13.41 -18.12
C ASP A 215 14.23 -13.30 -18.51
N TYR A 216 13.76 -12.09 -18.87
CA TYR A 216 12.37 -11.80 -19.24
C TYR A 216 12.26 -11.14 -20.63
N PRO A 217 12.67 -11.85 -21.71
CA PRO A 217 12.74 -11.25 -23.05
C PRO A 217 11.40 -10.80 -23.64
N GLU A 218 10.28 -11.24 -23.04
CA GLU A 218 8.93 -10.81 -23.43
C GLU A 218 8.49 -9.49 -22.79
N VAL A 219 9.24 -8.98 -21.80
CA VAL A 219 8.90 -7.77 -21.06
C VAL A 219 9.68 -6.59 -21.62
N GLU A 220 8.97 -5.55 -22.06
CA GLU A 220 9.57 -4.27 -22.40
C GLU A 220 10.20 -3.64 -21.17
N TYR A 221 11.51 -3.45 -21.16
CA TYR A 221 12.24 -2.80 -20.08
C TYR A 221 12.66 -1.40 -20.45
N GLY A 222 12.35 -0.42 -19.62
CA GLY A 222 12.77 0.96 -19.75
C GLY A 222 13.24 1.55 -18.44
N VAL A 223 13.95 2.69 -18.54
CA VAL A 223 14.42 3.45 -17.37
C VAL A 223 13.95 4.90 -17.47
N MET A 224 13.62 5.50 -16.32
CA MET A 224 13.23 6.91 -16.25
C MET A 224 13.76 7.53 -14.96
N LEU A 225 14.23 8.79 -15.05
CA LEU A 225 14.62 9.52 -13.83
C LEU A 225 13.37 9.88 -13.02
N VAL A 226 13.49 9.86 -11.68
CA VAL A 226 12.37 10.05 -10.75
C VAL A 226 11.65 11.39 -10.94
N ASP A 227 12.37 12.46 -11.20
CA ASP A 227 11.81 13.78 -11.49
C ASP A 227 11.01 13.80 -12.80
N ASN A 228 11.47 13.07 -13.83
CA ASN A 228 10.68 12.91 -15.06
C ASN A 228 9.44 12.03 -14.81
N CYS A 229 9.55 10.97 -14.01
CA CYS A 229 8.41 10.11 -13.67
C CYS A 229 7.29 10.91 -13.00
N ALA A 230 7.61 11.76 -12.02
CA ALA A 230 6.64 12.64 -11.37
C ALA A 230 5.89 13.53 -12.41
N MET A 231 6.62 14.12 -13.37
CA MET A 231 5.99 14.88 -14.46
C MET A 231 5.11 14.00 -15.36
N GLN A 232 5.55 12.78 -15.67
CA GLN A 232 4.83 11.87 -16.58
C GLN A 232 3.58 11.26 -15.92
N LEU A 233 3.55 11.05 -14.62
CA LEU A 233 2.35 10.63 -13.88
C LEU A 233 1.21 11.63 -14.09
N VAL A 234 1.50 12.93 -14.09
CA VAL A 234 0.50 13.97 -14.33
C VAL A 234 0.18 14.13 -15.82
N LYS A 235 1.16 13.94 -16.70
CA LYS A 235 1.02 14.21 -18.14
C LYS A 235 0.41 13.04 -18.92
N ASP A 236 0.87 11.83 -18.67
CA ASP A 236 0.50 10.61 -19.40
C ASP A 236 0.67 9.34 -18.53
N PRO A 237 -0.15 9.14 -17.49
CA PRO A 237 -0.06 7.97 -16.60
C PRO A 237 -0.33 6.65 -17.34
N ALA A 238 -1.05 6.67 -18.47
CA ALA A 238 -1.40 5.47 -19.23
C ALA A 238 -0.19 4.78 -19.89
N GLN A 239 0.96 5.46 -19.99
CA GLN A 239 2.19 4.89 -20.52
C GLN A 239 2.82 3.83 -19.61
N PHE A 240 2.49 3.83 -18.32
CA PHE A 240 3.06 2.93 -17.31
C PHE A 240 2.24 1.65 -17.16
N ASP A 241 2.94 0.53 -16.97
CA ASP A 241 2.36 -0.75 -16.53
C ASP A 241 2.90 -1.12 -15.14
N VAL A 242 4.14 -1.59 -15.03
CA VAL A 242 4.82 -1.79 -13.76
C VAL A 242 5.90 -0.74 -13.59
N VAL A 243 5.80 0.04 -12.52
CA VAL A 243 6.77 1.08 -12.13
C VAL A 243 7.60 0.54 -10.98
N LEU A 244 8.85 0.17 -11.24
CA LEU A 244 9.76 -0.41 -10.26
C LEU A 244 10.60 0.68 -9.62
N THR A 245 10.61 0.75 -8.28
CA THR A 245 11.29 1.83 -7.54
C THR A 245 12.00 1.33 -6.29
N GLU A 246 13.01 2.10 -5.87
CA GLU A 246 13.54 2.04 -4.51
C GLU A 246 12.52 2.58 -3.49
N ASN A 247 12.83 2.48 -2.20
CA ASN A 247 11.90 2.72 -1.10
C ASN A 247 11.31 4.14 -1.09
N MET A 248 12.17 5.17 -1.00
CA MET A 248 11.71 6.56 -0.86
C MET A 248 11.02 7.08 -2.13
N PHE A 249 11.57 6.79 -3.31
CA PHE A 249 10.92 7.21 -4.57
C PHE A 249 9.57 6.54 -4.74
N GLY A 250 9.48 5.25 -4.40
CA GLY A 250 8.23 4.50 -4.44
C GLY A 250 7.18 5.05 -3.48
N ASP A 251 7.59 5.50 -2.31
CA ASP A 251 6.69 6.13 -1.33
C ASP A 251 6.05 7.39 -1.91
N ILE A 252 6.87 8.32 -2.38
CA ILE A 252 6.42 9.62 -2.89
C ILE A 252 5.57 9.46 -4.16
N LEU A 253 6.07 8.70 -5.14
CA LEU A 253 5.38 8.54 -6.43
C LEU A 253 4.09 7.74 -6.32
N SER A 254 3.97 6.79 -5.39
CA SER A 254 2.73 6.06 -5.21
C SER A 254 1.64 6.91 -4.56
N ASP A 255 2.00 7.85 -3.70
CA ASP A 255 1.04 8.80 -3.14
C ASP A 255 0.56 9.80 -4.21
N GLU A 256 1.45 10.26 -5.09
CA GLU A 256 1.08 11.03 -6.28
C GLU A 256 0.15 10.21 -7.19
N ALA A 257 0.50 8.95 -7.48
CA ALA A 257 -0.34 8.05 -8.27
C ALA A 257 -1.73 7.81 -7.62
N SER A 258 -1.82 7.83 -6.30
CA SER A 258 -3.09 7.73 -5.59
C SER A 258 -4.01 8.92 -5.85
N GLN A 259 -3.45 10.13 -5.83
CA GLN A 259 -4.24 11.34 -6.03
C GLN A 259 -4.81 11.45 -7.44
N ILE A 260 -4.10 10.98 -8.44
CA ILE A 260 -4.60 11.00 -9.83
C ILE A 260 -5.72 9.98 -10.07
N THR A 261 -5.95 9.01 -9.18
CA THR A 261 -7.13 8.12 -9.24
C THR A 261 -8.41 8.75 -8.66
N GLY A 262 -8.30 9.93 -8.07
CA GLY A 262 -9.41 10.68 -7.47
C GLY A 262 -9.48 10.66 -5.94
N SER A 263 -8.97 9.62 -5.27
CA SER A 263 -8.88 9.56 -3.81
C SER A 263 -7.88 8.51 -3.34
N ILE A 264 -7.10 8.84 -2.31
CA ILE A 264 -6.24 7.88 -1.61
C ILE A 264 -7.05 6.72 -0.98
N GLY A 265 -8.33 6.93 -0.69
CA GLY A 265 -9.26 5.90 -0.21
C GLY A 265 -9.57 4.81 -1.24
N MET A 266 -9.06 4.93 -2.47
CA MET A 266 -9.18 3.95 -3.54
C MET A 266 -7.91 3.13 -3.76
N LEU A 267 -6.80 3.42 -3.07
CA LEU A 267 -5.50 2.79 -3.30
C LEU A 267 -5.23 1.65 -2.31
N PRO A 268 -5.41 0.39 -2.69
CA PRO A 268 -5.00 -0.75 -1.89
C PRO A 268 -3.50 -0.94 -1.91
N SER A 269 -2.96 -1.73 -0.97
CA SER A 269 -1.60 -2.20 -1.07
C SER A 269 -1.40 -3.60 -0.49
N ALA A 270 -0.35 -4.27 -0.98
CA ALA A 270 0.16 -5.53 -0.48
C ALA A 270 1.65 -5.42 -0.23
N SER A 271 2.11 -5.85 0.93
CA SER A 271 3.54 -5.99 1.24
C SER A 271 3.87 -7.47 1.33
N LEU A 272 4.68 -7.97 0.41
CA LEU A 272 4.97 -9.39 0.24
C LEU A 272 6.40 -9.73 0.61
N ASN A 273 6.61 -10.95 1.12
CA ASN A 273 7.93 -11.54 1.28
C ASN A 273 8.30 -12.49 0.13
N GLU A 274 9.33 -13.31 0.31
CA GLU A 274 9.78 -14.29 -0.69
C GLU A 274 8.78 -15.44 -0.90
N THR A 275 7.93 -15.70 0.09
CA THR A 275 6.87 -16.72 0.02
C THR A 275 5.55 -16.12 -0.47
N LYS A 276 4.43 -16.77 -0.14
CA LYS A 276 3.08 -16.22 -0.35
C LYS A 276 2.58 -15.39 0.82
N PHE A 277 3.33 -15.28 1.92
CA PHE A 277 2.95 -14.49 3.07
C PHE A 277 2.98 -13.00 2.73
N GLY A 278 1.95 -12.29 3.17
CA GLY A 278 1.84 -10.84 2.96
C GLY A 278 1.12 -10.12 4.08
N MET A 279 1.34 -8.81 4.13
CA MET A 279 0.57 -7.84 4.91
C MET A 279 -0.16 -6.92 3.95
N TYR A 280 -1.44 -6.72 4.20
CA TYR A 280 -2.37 -6.03 3.32
C TYR A 280 -2.99 -4.85 4.03
N GLU A 281 -2.77 -3.65 3.51
CA GLU A 281 -3.15 -2.37 4.12
C GLU A 281 -3.55 -1.35 3.06
N PRO A 282 -4.46 -0.41 3.34
CA PRO A 282 -4.67 0.73 2.44
C PRO A 282 -3.43 1.62 2.43
N SER A 283 -3.16 2.32 1.33
CA SER A 283 -2.02 3.26 1.25
C SER A 283 -2.26 4.57 2.01
N GLY A 284 -3.49 4.84 2.42
CA GLY A 284 -3.84 6.03 3.19
C GLY A 284 -3.38 5.99 4.64
N GLY A 285 -3.24 7.17 5.25
CA GLY A 285 -2.89 7.33 6.66
C GLY A 285 -4.08 7.12 7.61
N SER A 286 -3.86 7.38 8.88
CA SER A 286 -4.83 7.17 9.97
C SER A 286 -5.98 8.21 10.03
N ALA A 287 -5.87 9.34 9.31
CA ALA A 287 -6.86 10.40 9.25
C ALA A 287 -7.55 10.72 10.60
N PRO A 288 -6.77 11.13 11.61
CA PRO A 288 -7.27 11.25 12.99
C PRO A 288 -8.38 12.30 13.16
N ASP A 289 -8.49 13.23 12.23
CA ASP A 289 -9.53 14.28 12.19
C ASP A 289 -10.92 13.76 11.85
N ILE A 290 -11.03 12.61 11.17
CA ILE A 290 -12.29 11.97 10.82
C ILE A 290 -12.52 10.63 11.56
N ALA A 291 -11.60 10.21 12.40
CA ALA A 291 -11.71 8.97 13.17
C ALA A 291 -12.97 8.95 14.05
N GLY A 292 -13.68 7.83 14.08
CA GLY A 292 -14.92 7.64 14.84
C GLY A 292 -16.16 8.31 14.25
N LYS A 293 -16.03 9.00 13.10
CA LYS A 293 -17.16 9.69 12.45
C LYS A 293 -17.91 8.83 11.44
N ASN A 294 -17.41 7.62 11.16
CA ASN A 294 -18.01 6.69 10.19
C ASN A 294 -18.16 7.29 8.78
N ILE A 295 -17.21 8.13 8.36
CA ILE A 295 -17.21 8.78 7.04
C ILE A 295 -15.99 8.41 6.17
N ALA A 296 -15.06 7.62 6.72
CA ALA A 296 -13.90 7.14 5.98
C ALA A 296 -14.32 6.23 4.81
N ASN A 297 -13.56 6.26 3.73
CA ASN A 297 -13.75 5.35 2.61
C ASN A 297 -13.09 3.98 2.91
N PRO A 298 -13.83 2.87 2.98
CA PRO A 298 -13.26 1.56 3.29
C PRO A 298 -12.76 0.80 2.05
N ILE A 299 -12.96 1.34 0.83
CA ILE A 299 -12.73 0.60 -0.43
C ILE A 299 -11.27 0.17 -0.55
N ALA A 300 -10.30 1.03 -0.22
CA ALA A 300 -8.88 0.66 -0.29
C ALA A 300 -8.55 -0.55 0.59
N THR A 301 -9.10 -0.64 1.82
CA THR A 301 -8.90 -1.78 2.71
C THR A 301 -9.59 -3.03 2.20
N ILE A 302 -10.81 -2.90 1.65
CA ILE A 302 -11.55 -3.99 1.01
C ILE A 302 -10.79 -4.53 -0.20
N LEU A 303 -10.25 -3.66 -1.05
CA LEU A 303 -9.42 -4.06 -2.18
C LEU A 303 -8.07 -4.65 -1.74
N SER A 304 -7.50 -4.18 -0.62
CA SER A 304 -6.32 -4.82 -0.02
C SER A 304 -6.63 -6.25 0.43
N ALA A 305 -7.83 -6.50 0.97
CA ALA A 305 -8.29 -7.85 1.28
C ALA A 305 -8.49 -8.70 0.01
N ALA A 306 -8.93 -8.13 -1.10
CA ALA A 306 -8.97 -8.82 -2.40
C ALA A 306 -7.55 -9.20 -2.87
N MET A 307 -6.57 -8.29 -2.73
CA MET A 307 -5.16 -8.61 -3.01
C MET A 307 -4.64 -9.76 -2.12
N MET A 308 -5.07 -9.83 -0.85
CA MET A 308 -4.73 -10.93 0.05
C MET A 308 -5.26 -12.27 -0.47
N LEU A 309 -6.51 -12.31 -0.91
CA LEU A 309 -7.09 -13.52 -1.51
C LEU A 309 -6.30 -13.96 -2.74
N ARG A 310 -5.90 -13.02 -3.59
CA ARG A 310 -5.14 -13.28 -4.83
C ARG A 310 -3.70 -13.73 -4.57
N TYR A 311 -2.95 -13.01 -3.74
CA TYR A 311 -1.50 -13.21 -3.63
C TYR A 311 -1.09 -14.20 -2.53
N THR A 312 -1.82 -14.29 -1.42
CA THR A 312 -1.53 -15.27 -0.36
C THR A 312 -2.24 -16.60 -0.59
N PHE A 313 -3.52 -16.56 -0.97
CA PHE A 313 -4.37 -17.76 -0.98
C PHE A 313 -4.62 -18.34 -2.36
N ASP A 314 -4.17 -17.70 -3.46
CA ASP A 314 -4.47 -18.06 -4.87
C ASP A 314 -5.98 -18.17 -5.14
N LEU A 315 -6.77 -17.33 -4.50
CA LEU A 315 -8.23 -17.25 -4.63
C LEU A 315 -8.61 -16.11 -5.60
N ASP A 316 -8.19 -16.24 -6.87
CA ASP A 316 -8.40 -15.19 -7.90
C ASP A 316 -9.88 -14.90 -8.14
N LYS A 317 -10.72 -15.94 -8.18
CA LYS A 317 -12.15 -15.80 -8.42
C LYS A 317 -12.86 -15.03 -7.30
N GLU A 318 -12.46 -15.25 -6.06
CA GLU A 318 -12.96 -14.57 -4.88
C GLU A 318 -12.49 -13.12 -4.83
N ALA A 319 -11.24 -12.88 -5.23
CA ALA A 319 -10.69 -11.54 -5.37
C ALA A 319 -11.44 -10.74 -6.46
N ASP A 320 -11.65 -11.35 -7.65
CA ASP A 320 -12.43 -10.75 -8.74
C ASP A 320 -13.85 -10.40 -8.29
N ALA A 321 -14.49 -11.26 -7.49
CA ALA A 321 -15.84 -11.00 -6.97
C ALA A 321 -15.89 -9.73 -6.09
N ILE A 322 -14.89 -9.50 -5.26
CA ILE A 322 -14.77 -8.24 -4.47
C ILE A 322 -14.56 -7.04 -5.39
N GLU A 323 -13.61 -7.14 -6.33
CA GLU A 323 -13.31 -6.05 -7.27
C GLU A 323 -14.52 -5.68 -8.13
N ASP A 324 -15.28 -6.68 -8.59
CA ASP A 324 -16.51 -6.48 -9.36
C ASP A 324 -17.66 -5.92 -8.51
N ALA A 325 -17.75 -6.31 -7.22
CA ALA A 325 -18.71 -5.72 -6.30
C ALA A 325 -18.43 -4.23 -6.08
N VAL A 326 -17.16 -3.84 -5.93
CA VAL A 326 -16.76 -2.43 -5.85
C VAL A 326 -17.15 -1.66 -7.12
N LYS A 327 -16.86 -2.20 -8.31
CA LYS A 327 -17.25 -1.58 -9.58
C LYS A 327 -18.77 -1.40 -9.67
N LYS A 328 -19.57 -2.41 -9.29
CA LYS A 328 -21.05 -2.34 -9.29
C LYS A 328 -21.55 -1.22 -8.37
N VAL A 329 -21.04 -1.13 -7.14
CA VAL A 329 -21.42 -0.09 -6.18
C VAL A 329 -21.13 1.30 -6.75
N LEU A 330 -19.94 1.47 -7.36
CA LEU A 330 -19.56 2.73 -8.00
C LEU A 330 -20.44 3.04 -9.23
N ALA A 331 -20.77 2.04 -10.06
CA ALA A 331 -21.64 2.20 -11.23
C ALA A 331 -23.07 2.57 -10.83
N GLU A 332 -23.55 2.10 -9.68
CA GLU A 332 -24.87 2.46 -9.10
C GLU A 332 -24.88 3.88 -8.51
N GLY A 333 -23.76 4.59 -8.51
CA GLY A 333 -23.65 5.99 -8.07
C GLY A 333 -23.37 6.19 -6.59
N TYR A 334 -23.12 5.14 -5.81
CA TYR A 334 -22.76 5.29 -4.39
C TYR A 334 -21.34 5.85 -4.24
N ARG A 335 -21.19 6.86 -3.37
CA ARG A 335 -19.92 7.58 -3.11
C ARG A 335 -19.76 7.83 -1.62
N THR A 336 -18.55 7.67 -1.12
CA THR A 336 -18.13 8.25 0.16
C THR A 336 -17.80 9.74 0.00
N ILE A 337 -17.64 10.45 1.12
CA ILE A 337 -17.45 11.92 1.11
C ILE A 337 -16.26 12.40 0.27
N ASP A 338 -15.20 11.60 0.21
CA ASP A 338 -13.97 11.86 -0.56
C ASP A 338 -14.14 11.69 -2.08
N LEU A 339 -15.17 10.96 -2.51
CA LEU A 339 -15.47 10.66 -3.92
C LEU A 339 -16.69 11.45 -4.44
N ALA A 340 -17.55 11.92 -3.53
CA ALA A 340 -18.78 12.61 -3.90
C ALA A 340 -18.52 14.06 -4.29
N LYS A 341 -19.24 14.53 -5.33
CA LYS A 341 -19.24 15.95 -5.67
C LYS A 341 -20.05 16.76 -4.65
N PRO A 342 -19.78 18.07 -4.50
CA PRO A 342 -20.57 18.92 -3.63
C PRO A 342 -22.07 18.85 -3.93
N GLY A 343 -22.87 18.46 -2.91
CA GLY A 343 -24.32 18.35 -3.02
C GLY A 343 -24.83 16.98 -3.49
N GLU A 344 -23.97 16.03 -3.85
CA GLU A 344 -24.36 14.65 -4.14
C GLU A 344 -24.64 13.85 -2.85
N PRO A 345 -25.56 12.86 -2.89
CA PRO A 345 -25.76 11.93 -1.80
C PRO A 345 -24.48 11.17 -1.46
N GLN A 346 -24.21 11.03 -0.17
CA GLN A 346 -23.04 10.32 0.32
C GLN A 346 -23.45 9.14 1.19
N VAL A 347 -22.69 8.06 1.13
CA VAL A 347 -22.83 6.91 2.03
C VAL A 347 -21.71 6.92 3.07
N LYS A 348 -22.03 6.39 4.25
CA LYS A 348 -21.07 6.24 5.35
C LYS A 348 -20.15 5.04 5.13
N CYS A 349 -19.08 4.96 5.94
CA CYS A 349 -18.11 3.87 5.89
C CYS A 349 -18.80 2.48 5.99
N ASN A 350 -19.64 2.30 7.01
CA ASN A 350 -20.34 1.03 7.24
C ASN A 350 -21.40 0.71 6.16
N GLU A 351 -22.02 1.73 5.58
CA GLU A 351 -22.97 1.57 4.48
C GLU A 351 -22.25 1.12 3.21
N MET A 352 -21.12 1.73 2.87
CA MET A 352 -20.29 1.34 1.74
C MET A 352 -19.82 -0.10 1.86
N GLY A 353 -19.31 -0.53 3.01
CA GLY A 353 -18.90 -1.92 3.25
C GLY A 353 -20.06 -2.90 3.11
N THR A 354 -21.27 -2.55 3.60
CA THR A 354 -22.48 -3.37 3.45
C THR A 354 -22.89 -3.50 2.00
N LEU A 355 -22.94 -2.38 1.26
CA LEU A 355 -23.27 -2.36 -0.16
C LEU A 355 -22.34 -3.26 -0.99
N ILE A 356 -21.05 -3.26 -0.68
CA ILE A 356 -20.08 -4.13 -1.36
C ILE A 356 -20.30 -5.60 -0.95
N ALA A 357 -20.46 -5.90 0.35
CA ALA A 357 -20.68 -7.26 0.83
C ALA A 357 -21.94 -7.93 0.23
N GLU A 358 -23.00 -7.16 0.00
CA GLU A 358 -24.25 -7.65 -0.62
C GLU A 358 -24.11 -7.95 -2.13
N ARG A 359 -23.04 -7.47 -2.78
CA ARG A 359 -22.81 -7.62 -4.24
C ARG A 359 -21.69 -8.60 -4.59
N VAL A 360 -21.02 -9.12 -3.59
CA VAL A 360 -20.00 -10.19 -3.73
C VAL A 360 -20.57 -11.53 -4.22
#